data_bc2785d1e453b85abcbd1c2b9e7417b8
#
_entry.id   bc2785d1e453b85abcbd1c2b9e7417b8
#
_cell.length_a   1.000
_cell.length_b   1.000
_cell.length_c   1.000
_cell.angle_alpha   90.00
_cell.angle_beta   90.00
_cell.angle_gamma   90.00
#
_symmetry.space_group_name_H-M   'P 1'
#
loop_
_entity.id
_entity.type
_entity.pdbx_description
1 polymer ?
#
loop_
_entity_poly.entity_id
_entity_poly.type
_entity_poly.pdbx_seq_one_letter_code
_entity_poly.pdbx_strand_id
1 'polypeptide(L)'
;YVINGNHDIRNENAKNFNTPDGKAVPATRTQPEDFASVYDFVYSDSSIVARYTPPQGKESGQLSYVAEPCKGVTLIALDTCCYSADNTSDNDNEHETRGEMSPELVAWATEQIKAAKAKGNHVIGLSHHGFVPHFSMEPDILKMYLIEDYASIAAQLADAGLEMIFTGHMHANDIAVMMTKSGNTLYDVETGSNLTYPSPMRFVQLREVSGSLVAAVNTLNHIGPVSYYNAVSGKYETIDDVTEYGRERGFTADMLNTVAGSFVGSFLNKFVPVENSVSTWINGRIIANLQSIITEGVNIPVTDTKTLLDAVNYIYQSHLGGEDDGNYPDWVQAGLNKIKSGEILDQLLSIIKKHAFGDAASSIKFDNIFTKAVKAGINDYIYKIADSMGNDTNFTDDNDALIVLEGKLDIRPVIITTGTVPVSAPAIVENGVCTVFPTSSMMRTIGASGKTVIIDASVTGAD
;
A
#
# COMPACT_ATOMS: atom_id res chain seq x y z
N TYR A 1 -13.23 -15.12 3.11
CA TYR A 1 -13.36 -14.73 1.69
C TYR A 1 -11.98 -14.40 1.17
N VAL A 2 -11.75 -14.57 -0.12
CA VAL A 2 -10.46 -14.35 -0.77
C VAL A 2 -10.67 -13.78 -2.17
N ILE A 3 -9.74 -12.95 -2.61
CA ILE A 3 -9.63 -12.50 -4.00
C ILE A 3 -8.18 -12.65 -4.44
N ASN A 4 -7.96 -12.85 -5.73
CA ASN A 4 -6.62 -12.99 -6.31
C ASN A 4 -5.88 -11.65 -6.38
N GLY A 5 -4.56 -11.73 -6.24
CA GLY A 5 -3.64 -10.66 -6.58
C GLY A 5 -3.02 -10.86 -7.97
N ASN A 6 -2.28 -9.86 -8.42
CA ASN A 6 -1.64 -9.84 -9.75
C ASN A 6 -0.60 -10.96 -9.94
N HIS A 7 0.04 -11.42 -8.86
CA HIS A 7 1.00 -12.53 -8.91
C HIS A 7 0.38 -13.92 -8.85
N ASP A 8 -0.91 -14.03 -8.53
CA ASP A 8 -1.58 -15.33 -8.41
C ASP A 8 -1.91 -15.98 -9.75
N ILE A 9 -2.18 -15.18 -10.78
CA ILE A 9 -2.67 -15.64 -12.08
C ILE A 9 -1.61 -15.46 -13.15
N ARG A 10 -1.26 -16.56 -13.84
CA ARG A 10 -0.35 -16.61 -15.01
C ARG A 10 1.03 -16.00 -14.78
N ASN A 11 1.50 -15.96 -13.54
CA ASN A 11 2.82 -15.41 -13.21
C ASN A 11 3.93 -16.26 -13.85
N GLU A 12 4.65 -15.72 -14.84
CA GLU A 12 5.74 -16.43 -15.52
C GLU A 12 6.99 -16.55 -14.65
N ASN A 13 7.14 -15.69 -13.65
CA ASN A 13 8.26 -15.72 -12.72
C ASN A 13 8.09 -16.76 -11.61
N ALA A 14 6.90 -17.40 -11.52
CA ALA A 14 6.66 -18.45 -10.55
C ALA A 14 7.63 -19.62 -10.74
N LYS A 15 8.27 -20.03 -9.64
CA LYS A 15 9.26 -21.12 -9.62
C LYS A 15 8.82 -22.25 -8.71
N ASN A 16 9.09 -23.46 -9.16
CA ASN A 16 8.96 -24.66 -8.35
C ASN A 16 10.34 -25.05 -7.80
N PHE A 17 10.45 -25.09 -6.48
CA PHE A 17 11.66 -25.49 -5.75
C PHE A 17 11.63 -26.95 -5.28
N ASN A 18 10.51 -27.65 -5.46
CA ASN A 18 10.37 -29.05 -5.11
C ASN A 18 10.89 -29.96 -6.25
N THR A 19 12.21 -29.86 -6.50
CA THR A 19 12.91 -30.61 -7.54
C THR A 19 13.94 -31.53 -6.90
N PRO A 20 14.31 -32.67 -7.55
CA PRO A 20 15.22 -33.64 -6.95
C PRO A 20 16.61 -33.07 -6.62
N ASP A 21 17.07 -32.04 -7.35
CA ASP A 21 18.34 -31.38 -7.15
C ASP A 21 18.22 -30.03 -6.40
N GLY A 22 17.01 -29.67 -5.95
CA GLY A 22 16.73 -28.44 -5.21
C GLY A 22 16.84 -27.14 -6.05
N LYS A 23 17.03 -27.26 -7.37
CA LYS A 23 17.09 -26.08 -8.24
C LYS A 23 15.70 -25.59 -8.61
N ALA A 24 15.56 -24.27 -8.62
CA ALA A 24 14.35 -23.63 -9.08
C ALA A 24 14.12 -23.90 -10.57
N VAL A 25 12.93 -24.39 -10.91
CA VAL A 25 12.47 -24.55 -12.30
C VAL A 25 11.18 -23.73 -12.50
N PRO A 26 10.81 -23.33 -13.72
CA PRO A 26 9.53 -22.67 -13.95
C PRO A 26 8.37 -23.52 -13.42
N ALA A 27 7.46 -22.89 -12.69
CA ALA A 27 6.24 -23.52 -12.23
C ALA A 27 5.17 -23.55 -13.34
N THR A 28 4.21 -24.46 -13.24
CA THR A 28 3.00 -24.39 -14.04
C THR A 28 2.24 -23.12 -13.61
N ARG A 29 1.82 -22.32 -14.59
CA ARG A 29 1.12 -21.05 -14.34
C ARG A 29 -0.31 -21.34 -13.89
N THR A 30 -0.69 -20.76 -12.77
CA THR A 30 -2.05 -20.81 -12.23
C THR A 30 -3.02 -20.10 -13.17
N GLN A 31 -4.11 -20.77 -13.51
CA GLN A 31 -5.22 -20.16 -14.22
C GLN A 31 -6.29 -19.69 -13.22
N PRO A 32 -7.24 -18.83 -13.62
CA PRO A 32 -8.32 -18.40 -12.73
C PRO A 32 -9.12 -19.57 -12.15
N GLU A 33 -9.35 -20.61 -12.93
CA GLU A 33 -10.06 -21.81 -12.51
C GLU A 33 -9.26 -22.62 -11.47
N ASP A 34 -7.92 -22.64 -11.59
CA ASP A 34 -7.03 -23.27 -10.61
C ASP A 34 -7.09 -22.52 -9.29
N PHE A 35 -7.07 -21.18 -9.32
CA PHE A 35 -7.23 -20.36 -8.12
C PHE A 35 -8.56 -20.64 -7.43
N ALA A 36 -9.66 -20.59 -8.17
CA ALA A 36 -10.98 -20.91 -7.63
C ALA A 36 -11.06 -22.34 -7.06
N SER A 37 -10.36 -23.30 -7.68
CA SER A 37 -10.29 -24.68 -7.19
C SER A 37 -9.50 -24.82 -5.89
N VAL A 38 -8.36 -24.10 -5.75
CA VAL A 38 -7.57 -24.09 -4.51
C VAL A 38 -8.38 -23.48 -3.36
N TYR A 39 -9.17 -22.47 -3.63
CA TYR A 39 -10.05 -21.80 -2.66
C TYR A 39 -11.52 -22.25 -2.77
N ASP A 40 -11.76 -23.49 -3.17
CA ASP A 40 -13.12 -24.03 -3.32
C ASP A 40 -13.98 -23.86 -2.07
N PHE A 41 -13.40 -23.98 -0.88
CA PHE A 41 -14.08 -23.72 0.39
C PHE A 41 -14.65 -22.29 0.53
N VAL A 42 -14.15 -21.32 -0.26
CA VAL A 42 -14.73 -20.00 -0.41
C VAL A 42 -15.69 -19.96 -1.59
N TYR A 43 -15.20 -20.36 -2.77
CA TYR A 43 -15.97 -20.23 -4.01
C TYR A 43 -17.21 -21.15 -4.07
N SER A 44 -17.30 -22.24 -3.28
CA SER A 44 -18.50 -23.04 -3.13
C SER A 44 -19.32 -22.75 -1.87
N ASP A 45 -18.92 -21.74 -1.07
CA ASP A 45 -19.63 -21.40 0.15
C ASP A 45 -21.05 -20.87 -0.14
N SER A 46 -22.01 -21.30 0.69
CA SER A 46 -23.43 -20.97 0.53
C SER A 46 -23.76 -19.50 0.76
N SER A 47 -22.85 -18.72 1.37
CA SER A 47 -23.01 -17.28 1.53
C SER A 47 -22.78 -16.51 0.24
N ILE A 48 -22.18 -17.13 -0.79
CA ILE A 48 -22.00 -16.48 -2.10
C ILE A 48 -23.32 -16.47 -2.86
N VAL A 49 -23.83 -15.27 -3.07
CA VAL A 49 -25.16 -15.04 -3.67
C VAL A 49 -25.11 -14.62 -5.13
N ALA A 50 -23.96 -14.13 -5.62
CA ALA A 50 -23.77 -13.77 -7.03
C ALA A 50 -22.31 -13.93 -7.45
N ARG A 51 -22.08 -14.17 -8.75
CA ARG A 51 -20.75 -14.23 -9.38
C ARG A 51 -20.80 -13.42 -10.66
N TYR A 52 -19.72 -12.73 -10.94
CA TYR A 52 -19.55 -12.08 -12.22
C TYR A 52 -19.20 -13.11 -13.29
N THR A 53 -19.77 -12.93 -14.47
CA THR A 53 -19.43 -13.71 -15.66
C THR A 53 -19.02 -12.72 -16.73
N PRO A 54 -17.74 -12.72 -17.13
CA PRO A 54 -17.28 -11.83 -18.20
C PRO A 54 -18.01 -12.07 -19.52
N PRO A 55 -18.11 -11.07 -20.40
CA PRO A 55 -18.60 -11.27 -21.77
C PRO A 55 -17.81 -12.34 -22.50
N GLN A 56 -18.44 -12.98 -23.51
CA GLN A 56 -17.81 -14.02 -24.28
C GLN A 56 -16.44 -13.58 -24.86
N GLY A 57 -15.40 -14.36 -24.61
CA GLY A 57 -14.03 -14.10 -25.05
C GLY A 57 -13.28 -13.07 -24.21
N LYS A 58 -13.81 -12.71 -23.04
CA LYS A 58 -13.15 -11.92 -22.00
C LYS A 58 -12.94 -12.77 -20.76
N GLU A 59 -11.95 -12.42 -19.96
CA GLU A 59 -11.60 -13.16 -18.74
C GLU A 59 -11.49 -12.22 -17.52
N SER A 60 -11.12 -10.94 -17.72
CA SER A 60 -10.92 -9.97 -16.63
C SER A 60 -12.14 -9.90 -15.73
N GLY A 61 -11.88 -9.95 -14.42
CA GLY A 61 -12.90 -9.86 -13.39
C GLY A 61 -13.63 -11.17 -13.06
N GLN A 62 -13.30 -12.30 -13.72
CA GLN A 62 -14.08 -13.55 -13.60
C GLN A 62 -14.10 -14.16 -12.19
N LEU A 63 -13.16 -13.81 -11.34
CA LEU A 63 -13.11 -14.26 -9.95
C LEU A 63 -13.92 -13.36 -9.00
N SER A 64 -14.59 -12.33 -9.52
CA SER A 64 -15.43 -11.44 -8.70
C SER A 64 -16.72 -12.12 -8.25
N TYR A 65 -17.10 -11.86 -7.00
CA TYR A 65 -18.31 -12.41 -6.40
C TYR A 65 -18.92 -11.49 -5.34
N VAL A 66 -20.16 -11.80 -4.97
CA VAL A 66 -20.86 -11.19 -3.85
C VAL A 66 -21.21 -12.25 -2.83
N ALA A 67 -20.93 -11.96 -1.56
CA ALA A 67 -21.29 -12.81 -0.43
C ALA A 67 -22.12 -12.04 0.60
N GLU A 68 -22.97 -12.76 1.32
CA GLU A 68 -23.69 -12.27 2.48
C GLU A 68 -23.19 -13.03 3.73
N PRO A 69 -22.04 -12.60 4.31
CA PRO A 69 -21.39 -13.33 5.41
C PRO A 69 -22.21 -13.38 6.68
N CYS A 70 -23.02 -12.37 6.91
CA CYS A 70 -23.95 -12.28 8.04
C CYS A 70 -25.09 -11.31 7.70
N LYS A 71 -26.11 -11.34 8.53
CA LYS A 71 -27.29 -10.46 8.36
C LYS A 71 -26.87 -9.00 8.39
N GLY A 72 -27.31 -8.23 7.41
CA GLY A 72 -27.07 -6.79 7.33
C GLY A 72 -25.75 -6.40 6.66
N VAL A 73 -24.92 -7.36 6.26
CA VAL A 73 -23.64 -7.09 5.58
C VAL A 73 -23.56 -7.84 4.26
N THR A 74 -23.18 -7.13 3.23
CA THR A 74 -22.82 -7.68 1.91
C THR A 74 -21.34 -7.41 1.65
N LEU A 75 -20.60 -8.44 1.30
CA LEU A 75 -19.21 -8.36 0.84
C LEU A 75 -19.20 -8.47 -0.69
N ILE A 76 -18.57 -7.53 -1.38
CA ILE A 76 -18.30 -7.61 -2.81
C ILE A 76 -16.80 -7.78 -3.04
N ALA A 77 -16.38 -8.91 -3.57
CA ALA A 77 -15.00 -9.17 -3.95
C ALA A 77 -14.83 -8.85 -5.44
N LEU A 78 -13.87 -7.99 -5.74
CA LEU A 78 -13.60 -7.44 -7.07
C LEU A 78 -12.23 -7.91 -7.55
N ASP A 79 -12.23 -8.73 -8.58
CA ASP A 79 -11.02 -9.15 -9.27
C ASP A 79 -10.61 -8.04 -10.25
N THR A 80 -9.60 -7.30 -9.84
CA THR A 80 -9.07 -6.14 -10.57
C THR A 80 -7.78 -6.45 -11.33
N CYS A 81 -7.35 -7.72 -11.39
CA CYS A 81 -6.14 -8.10 -12.07
C CYS A 81 -6.31 -8.06 -13.60
N CYS A 82 -5.27 -7.60 -14.28
CA CYS A 82 -5.21 -7.66 -15.75
C CYS A 82 -4.83 -9.06 -16.18
N TYR A 83 -5.67 -9.70 -17.02
CA TYR A 83 -5.42 -11.02 -17.58
C TYR A 83 -4.68 -10.90 -18.90
N SER A 84 -3.36 -10.95 -18.87
CA SER A 84 -2.51 -11.15 -20.04
C SER A 84 -2.16 -12.63 -20.21
N ALA A 85 -1.73 -13.04 -21.39
CA ALA A 85 -1.27 -14.41 -21.64
C ALA A 85 -0.09 -14.77 -20.73
N ASP A 86 0.74 -13.77 -20.42
CA ASP A 86 1.95 -13.87 -19.61
C ASP A 86 2.02 -12.65 -18.68
N ASN A 87 1.75 -12.85 -17.40
CA ASN A 87 2.00 -11.85 -16.38
C ASN A 87 3.46 -11.92 -15.96
N THR A 88 4.25 -10.90 -16.36
CA THR A 88 5.68 -10.83 -16.07
C THR A 88 6.01 -9.57 -15.32
N SER A 89 6.75 -9.70 -14.23
CA SER A 89 7.26 -8.56 -13.46
C SER A 89 8.48 -7.89 -14.13
N ASP A 90 9.08 -8.54 -15.11
CA ASP A 90 10.34 -8.09 -15.72
C ASP A 90 10.16 -7.25 -16.98
N ASN A 91 8.96 -7.14 -17.47
CA ASN A 91 8.67 -6.29 -18.60
C ASN A 91 8.09 -4.97 -18.14
N ASP A 92 8.45 -3.88 -18.82
CA ASP A 92 7.74 -2.60 -18.83
C ASP A 92 6.24 -2.75 -19.19
N ASN A 93 5.74 -3.98 -19.19
CA ASN A 93 4.34 -4.32 -19.36
C ASN A 93 3.63 -4.02 -18.05
N GLU A 94 3.14 -2.81 -17.96
CA GLU A 94 2.23 -2.33 -16.94
C GLU A 94 1.07 -3.31 -16.61
N HIS A 95 0.88 -4.33 -17.46
CA HIS A 95 -0.22 -5.29 -17.35
C HIS A 95 -0.14 -6.20 -16.13
N GLU A 96 1.05 -6.56 -15.66
CA GLU A 96 1.15 -7.43 -14.50
C GLU A 96 0.85 -6.69 -13.20
N THR A 97 1.34 -5.46 -13.08
CA THR A 97 1.23 -4.69 -11.83
C THR A 97 -0.06 -3.88 -11.77
N ARG A 98 -0.63 -3.53 -12.92
CA ARG A 98 -1.77 -2.64 -13.04
C ARG A 98 -3.09 -3.31 -12.69
N GLY A 99 -3.96 -2.56 -11.99
CA GLY A 99 -5.36 -2.94 -11.78
C GLY A 99 -6.30 -2.34 -12.81
N GLU A 100 -7.32 -3.08 -13.22
CA GLU A 100 -8.39 -2.58 -14.09
C GLU A 100 -9.76 -3.15 -13.73
N MET A 101 -10.79 -2.41 -14.06
CA MET A 101 -12.18 -2.90 -14.08
C MET A 101 -12.80 -2.58 -15.42
N SER A 102 -13.24 -3.60 -16.14
CA SER A 102 -13.97 -3.38 -17.38
C SER A 102 -15.27 -2.63 -17.14
N PRO A 103 -15.80 -1.86 -18.10
CA PRO A 103 -17.09 -1.19 -17.95
C PRO A 103 -18.23 -2.14 -17.56
N GLU A 104 -18.19 -3.38 -18.01
CA GLU A 104 -19.16 -4.41 -17.67
C GLU A 104 -19.04 -4.87 -16.22
N LEU A 105 -17.80 -5.01 -15.71
CA LEU A 105 -17.58 -5.34 -14.29
C LEU A 105 -18.01 -4.19 -13.38
N VAL A 106 -17.70 -2.94 -13.75
CA VAL A 106 -18.15 -1.74 -13.02
C VAL A 106 -19.67 -1.66 -12.99
N ALA A 107 -20.35 -1.90 -14.12
CA ALA A 107 -21.80 -1.89 -14.19
C ALA A 107 -22.41 -3.00 -13.31
N TRP A 108 -21.87 -4.23 -13.38
CA TRP A 108 -22.30 -5.34 -12.55
C TRP A 108 -22.10 -5.04 -11.05
N ALA A 109 -20.92 -4.57 -10.66
CA ALA A 109 -20.62 -4.22 -9.27
C ALA A 109 -21.58 -3.15 -8.75
N THR A 110 -21.81 -2.09 -9.54
CA THR A 110 -22.78 -1.03 -9.24
C THR A 110 -24.18 -1.57 -9.00
N GLU A 111 -24.64 -2.51 -9.83
CA GLU A 111 -25.95 -3.15 -9.69
C GLU A 111 -26.03 -3.98 -8.41
N GLN A 112 -25.01 -4.80 -8.12
CA GLN A 112 -24.97 -5.62 -6.91
C GLN A 112 -24.95 -4.76 -5.63
N ILE A 113 -24.17 -3.69 -5.61
CA ILE A 113 -24.12 -2.75 -4.48
C ILE A 113 -25.50 -2.11 -4.24
N LYS A 114 -26.15 -1.59 -5.30
CA LYS A 114 -27.50 -1.04 -5.20
C LYS A 114 -28.52 -2.05 -4.72
N ALA A 115 -28.43 -3.29 -5.19
CA ALA A 115 -29.32 -4.36 -4.74
C ALA A 115 -29.13 -4.69 -3.26
N ALA A 116 -27.88 -4.67 -2.76
CA ALA A 116 -27.57 -4.86 -1.35
C ALA A 116 -28.10 -3.69 -0.49
N LYS A 117 -27.90 -2.45 -0.91
CA LYS A 117 -28.45 -1.26 -0.23
C LYS A 117 -29.98 -1.27 -0.20
N ALA A 118 -30.63 -1.74 -1.26
CA ALA A 118 -32.10 -1.89 -1.30
C ALA A 118 -32.63 -2.93 -0.30
N LYS A 119 -31.79 -3.91 0.13
CA LYS A 119 -32.08 -4.83 1.23
C LYS A 119 -31.84 -4.21 2.62
N GLY A 120 -31.24 -3.02 2.68
CA GLY A 120 -30.78 -2.38 3.93
C GLY A 120 -29.45 -2.91 4.43
N ASN A 121 -28.66 -3.56 3.59
CA ASN A 121 -27.35 -4.06 3.96
C ASN A 121 -26.28 -2.97 3.85
N HIS A 122 -25.28 -3.01 4.72
CA HIS A 122 -24.01 -2.34 4.54
C HIS A 122 -23.18 -3.08 3.49
N VAL A 123 -22.41 -2.35 2.68
CA VAL A 123 -21.62 -2.94 1.59
C VAL A 123 -20.15 -2.68 1.79
N ILE A 124 -19.39 -3.75 1.88
CA ILE A 124 -17.93 -3.76 2.07
C ILE A 124 -17.29 -4.42 0.87
N GLY A 125 -16.20 -3.83 0.36
CA GLY A 125 -15.43 -4.34 -0.76
C GLY A 125 -14.20 -5.16 -0.31
N LEU A 126 -13.72 -5.99 -1.23
CA LEU A 126 -12.43 -6.67 -1.17
C LEU A 126 -11.81 -6.62 -2.56
N SER A 127 -10.60 -6.13 -2.67
CA SER A 127 -9.83 -6.03 -3.92
C SER A 127 -8.35 -6.19 -3.66
N HIS A 128 -7.56 -6.42 -4.70
CA HIS A 128 -6.10 -6.39 -4.59
C HIS A 128 -5.55 -4.98 -4.76
N HIS A 129 -5.96 -4.26 -5.80
CA HIS A 129 -5.49 -2.91 -6.10
C HIS A 129 -6.31 -1.84 -5.38
N GLY A 130 -5.66 -0.69 -5.07
CA GLY A 130 -6.28 0.46 -4.42
C GLY A 130 -7.33 1.17 -5.28
N PHE A 131 -8.31 1.76 -4.62
CA PHE A 131 -9.39 2.58 -5.21
C PHE A 131 -9.24 4.06 -4.89
N VAL A 132 -8.55 4.38 -3.81
CA VAL A 132 -8.29 5.74 -3.35
C VAL A 132 -6.77 5.90 -3.18
N PRO A 133 -6.17 6.98 -3.68
CA PRO A 133 -4.74 7.20 -3.45
C PRO A 133 -4.42 7.31 -1.96
N HIS A 134 -3.44 6.55 -1.51
CA HIS A 134 -3.00 6.48 -0.13
C HIS A 134 -2.06 7.62 0.24
N PHE A 135 -1.39 8.22 -0.75
CA PHE A 135 -0.69 9.50 -0.58
C PHE A 135 -0.82 10.36 -1.84
N SER A 136 -0.68 11.67 -1.70
CA SER A 136 -1.07 12.62 -2.75
C SER A 136 -0.29 12.48 -4.07
N MET A 137 0.95 11.96 -4.05
CA MET A 137 1.78 11.75 -5.24
C MET A 137 1.69 10.34 -5.82
N GLU A 138 0.95 9.42 -5.20
CA GLU A 138 0.79 8.04 -5.68
C GLU A 138 0.33 7.96 -7.14
N PRO A 139 -0.70 8.69 -7.59
CA PRO A 139 -1.14 8.65 -8.98
C PRO A 139 -0.08 9.10 -9.99
N ASP A 140 0.88 9.92 -9.55
CA ASP A 140 1.95 10.42 -10.40
C ASP A 140 3.14 9.47 -10.53
N ILE A 141 3.46 8.74 -9.45
CA ILE A 141 4.70 7.95 -9.36
C ILE A 141 4.49 6.43 -9.27
N LEU A 142 3.36 6.02 -8.72
CA LEU A 142 3.02 4.61 -8.46
C LEU A 142 1.60 4.27 -8.93
N LYS A 143 1.13 4.93 -9.99
CA LYS A 143 -0.24 4.76 -10.53
C LYS A 143 -0.65 3.29 -10.78
N MET A 144 0.33 2.39 -10.98
CA MET A 144 0.09 0.98 -11.22
C MET A 144 -0.44 0.22 -9.99
N TYR A 145 -0.35 0.82 -8.81
CA TYR A 145 -0.91 0.24 -7.59
C TYR A 145 -2.39 0.56 -7.40
N LEU A 146 -2.89 1.56 -8.12
CA LEU A 146 -4.31 1.89 -8.20
C LEU A 146 -4.96 1.21 -9.42
N ILE A 147 -6.28 1.01 -9.38
CA ILE A 147 -7.03 0.63 -10.59
C ILE A 147 -7.00 1.78 -11.60
N GLU A 148 -7.05 1.46 -12.90
CA GLU A 148 -7.25 2.49 -13.93
C GLU A 148 -8.55 3.24 -13.71
N ASP A 149 -8.55 4.53 -14.01
CA ASP A 149 -9.71 5.43 -13.80
C ASP A 149 -10.27 5.40 -12.37
N TYR A 150 -9.40 5.10 -11.37
CA TYR A 150 -9.76 4.94 -9.95
C TYR A 150 -10.72 6.03 -9.46
N ALA A 151 -10.45 7.29 -9.75
CA ALA A 151 -11.26 8.40 -9.23
C ALA A 151 -12.71 8.37 -9.73
N SER A 152 -12.94 7.94 -10.97
CA SER A 152 -14.27 7.79 -11.55
C SER A 152 -14.97 6.55 -11.04
N ILE A 153 -14.27 5.41 -11.01
CA ILE A 153 -14.82 4.12 -10.60
C ILE A 153 -15.14 4.14 -9.11
N ALA A 154 -14.20 4.57 -8.27
CA ALA A 154 -14.43 4.68 -6.83
C ALA A 154 -15.63 5.58 -6.49
N ALA A 155 -15.73 6.75 -7.17
CA ALA A 155 -16.88 7.63 -6.98
C ALA A 155 -18.20 6.97 -7.40
N GLN A 156 -18.21 6.23 -8.51
CA GLN A 156 -19.41 5.52 -8.97
C GLN A 156 -19.84 4.43 -8.00
N LEU A 157 -18.90 3.64 -7.46
CA LEU A 157 -19.20 2.57 -6.51
C LEU A 157 -19.60 3.13 -5.15
N ALA A 158 -18.95 4.21 -4.67
CA ALA A 158 -19.33 4.91 -3.46
C ALA A 158 -20.75 5.53 -3.57
N ASP A 159 -21.07 6.16 -4.70
CA ASP A 159 -22.41 6.70 -4.96
C ASP A 159 -23.47 5.59 -5.12
N ALA A 160 -23.06 4.36 -5.44
CA ALA A 160 -23.94 3.20 -5.42
C ALA A 160 -24.15 2.65 -3.99
N GLY A 161 -23.28 2.97 -3.04
CA GLY A 161 -23.36 2.57 -1.63
C GLY A 161 -22.22 1.67 -1.13
N LEU A 162 -21.09 1.59 -1.82
CA LEU A 162 -19.87 0.97 -1.27
C LEU A 162 -19.31 1.91 -0.21
N GLU A 163 -19.13 1.42 1.02
CA GLU A 163 -18.79 2.23 2.19
C GLU A 163 -17.30 2.10 2.57
N MET A 164 -16.75 0.91 2.40
CA MET A 164 -15.37 0.55 2.71
C MET A 164 -14.89 -0.52 1.75
N ILE A 165 -13.61 -0.49 1.39
CA ILE A 165 -12.96 -1.55 0.62
C ILE A 165 -11.63 -1.91 1.27
N PHE A 166 -11.34 -3.21 1.36
CA PHE A 166 -10.05 -3.71 1.80
C PHE A 166 -9.18 -3.98 0.58
N THR A 167 -7.96 -3.46 0.60
CA THR A 167 -7.00 -3.55 -0.49
C THR A 167 -5.63 -4.00 -0.01
N GLY A 168 -4.69 -4.15 -0.92
CA GLY A 168 -3.30 -4.51 -0.67
C GLY A 168 -2.41 -3.97 -1.78
N HIS A 169 -1.54 -4.81 -2.34
CA HIS A 169 -0.69 -4.54 -3.49
C HIS A 169 0.51 -3.62 -3.22
N MET A 170 0.31 -2.44 -2.64
CA MET A 170 1.38 -1.51 -2.26
C MET A 170 2.23 -2.05 -1.11
N HIS A 171 1.69 -3.02 -0.35
CA HIS A 171 2.29 -3.57 0.85
C HIS A 171 2.42 -2.55 2.01
N ALA A 172 1.62 -1.50 2.01
CA ALA A 172 1.55 -0.51 3.08
C ALA A 172 0.36 -0.77 4.02
N ASN A 173 0.48 -0.33 5.25
CA ASN A 173 -0.66 -0.22 6.17
C ASN A 173 -1.16 1.21 6.15
N ASP A 174 -2.17 1.46 5.37
CA ASP A 174 -2.68 2.80 5.19
C ASP A 174 -4.21 2.77 5.10
N ILE A 175 -4.87 3.87 5.46
CA ILE A 175 -6.31 4.07 5.31
C ILE A 175 -6.53 5.37 4.57
N ALA A 176 -6.97 5.26 3.33
CA ALA A 176 -7.33 6.42 2.53
C ALA A 176 -8.85 6.67 2.56
N VAL A 177 -9.24 7.92 2.47
CA VAL A 177 -10.66 8.30 2.42
C VAL A 177 -10.93 9.28 1.28
N MET A 178 -11.99 9.03 0.54
CA MET A 178 -12.50 9.97 -0.44
C MET A 178 -13.95 10.32 -0.16
N MET A 179 -14.35 11.53 -0.56
CA MET A 179 -15.74 11.96 -0.57
C MET A 179 -16.16 12.27 -2.00
N THR A 180 -17.29 11.72 -2.43
CA THR A 180 -17.84 12.00 -3.75
C THR A 180 -18.50 13.38 -3.80
N LYS A 181 -18.79 13.86 -5.00
CA LYS A 181 -19.55 15.10 -5.20
C LYS A 181 -20.98 14.99 -4.64
N SER A 182 -21.52 13.79 -4.51
CA SER A 182 -22.82 13.52 -3.92
C SER A 182 -22.79 13.48 -2.39
N GLY A 183 -21.60 13.55 -1.77
CA GLY A 183 -21.39 13.53 -0.32
C GLY A 183 -21.28 12.12 0.26
N ASN A 184 -21.16 11.07 -0.56
CA ASN A 184 -20.89 9.72 -0.10
C ASN A 184 -19.40 9.54 0.16
N THR A 185 -19.05 8.75 1.16
CA THR A 185 -17.66 8.49 1.56
C THR A 185 -17.30 7.05 1.24
N LEU A 186 -16.07 6.84 0.74
CA LEU A 186 -15.45 5.53 0.60
C LEU A 186 -14.14 5.53 1.37
N TYR A 187 -13.98 4.54 2.24
CA TYR A 187 -12.71 4.23 2.91
C TYR A 187 -12.02 3.09 2.18
N ASP A 188 -10.75 3.30 1.81
CA ASP A 188 -9.85 2.28 1.29
C ASP A 188 -8.89 1.89 2.41
N VAL A 189 -8.94 0.64 2.83
CA VAL A 189 -8.15 0.11 3.96
C VAL A 189 -7.12 -0.84 3.40
N GLU A 190 -5.96 -0.30 3.07
CA GLU A 190 -4.85 -1.07 2.55
C GLU A 190 -4.13 -1.81 3.68
N THR A 191 -3.77 -3.06 3.43
CA THR A 191 -3.02 -3.90 4.37
C THR A 191 -1.70 -4.31 3.75
N GLY A 192 -0.63 -4.14 4.51
CA GLY A 192 0.71 -4.54 4.11
C GLY A 192 0.86 -6.06 3.98
N SER A 193 1.95 -6.47 3.36
CA SER A 193 2.25 -7.89 3.12
C SER A 193 2.91 -8.55 4.33
N ASN A 194 2.52 -9.78 4.62
CA ASN A 194 3.20 -10.61 5.63
C ASN A 194 4.67 -10.92 5.28
N LEU A 195 5.08 -10.70 4.02
CA LEU A 195 6.44 -10.98 3.52
C LEU A 195 7.33 -9.74 3.50
N THR A 196 6.78 -8.56 3.79
CA THR A 196 7.51 -7.29 3.82
C THR A 196 7.39 -6.65 5.20
N TYR A 197 8.30 -5.71 5.51
CA TYR A 197 8.18 -4.89 6.72
C TYR A 197 6.84 -4.15 6.73
N PRO A 198 6.13 -4.08 7.86
CA PRO A 198 6.40 -4.68 9.18
C PRO A 198 5.76 -6.07 9.40
N SER A 199 5.43 -6.82 8.36
CA SER A 199 4.73 -8.12 8.42
C SER A 199 3.38 -8.03 9.14
N PRO A 200 2.47 -7.16 8.68
CA PRO A 200 1.25 -6.84 9.40
C PRO A 200 0.14 -7.84 9.17
N MET A 201 -0.79 -7.81 10.11
CA MET A 201 -2.10 -8.43 10.00
C MET A 201 -3.15 -7.46 10.56
N ARG A 202 -4.22 -7.18 9.81
CA ARG A 202 -5.32 -6.32 10.27
C ARG A 202 -6.47 -7.15 10.80
N PHE A 203 -7.01 -6.70 11.93
CA PHE A 203 -8.26 -7.19 12.51
C PHE A 203 -9.31 -6.10 12.41
N VAL A 204 -10.41 -6.41 11.74
CA VAL A 204 -11.51 -5.47 11.59
C VAL A 204 -12.73 -6.01 12.29
N GLN A 205 -13.24 -5.25 13.25
CA GLN A 205 -14.45 -5.56 13.96
C GLN A 205 -15.57 -4.62 13.53
N LEU A 206 -16.62 -5.17 12.93
CA LEU A 206 -17.82 -4.43 12.58
C LEU A 206 -18.83 -4.52 13.73
N ARG A 207 -19.36 -3.39 14.16
CA ARG A 207 -20.41 -3.30 15.18
C ARG A 207 -21.47 -2.32 14.78
N GLU A 208 -22.72 -2.69 14.98
CA GLU A 208 -23.84 -1.74 14.98
C GLU A 208 -23.91 -1.07 16.36
N VAL A 209 -23.83 0.25 16.39
CA VAL A 209 -23.95 1.07 17.60
C VAL A 209 -24.98 2.15 17.32
N SER A 210 -26.12 2.10 18.01
CA SER A 210 -27.21 3.07 17.90
C SER A 210 -27.70 3.32 16.46
N GLY A 211 -27.73 2.27 15.67
CA GLY A 211 -28.18 2.34 14.26
C GLY A 211 -27.10 2.80 13.27
N SER A 212 -25.86 2.98 13.72
CA SER A 212 -24.71 3.27 12.87
C SER A 212 -23.78 2.05 12.81
N LEU A 213 -23.24 1.76 11.63
CA LEU A 213 -22.20 0.74 11.49
C LEU A 213 -20.82 1.38 11.77
N VAL A 214 -20.10 0.76 12.66
CA VAL A 214 -18.74 1.17 13.08
C VAL A 214 -17.76 0.07 12.74
N ALA A 215 -16.65 0.43 12.11
CA ALA A 215 -15.51 -0.45 11.88
C ALA A 215 -14.36 -0.04 12.80
N ALA A 216 -13.93 -0.95 13.66
CA ALA A 216 -12.68 -0.82 14.39
C ALA A 216 -11.60 -1.62 13.66
N VAL A 217 -10.60 -0.91 13.12
CA VAL A 217 -9.46 -1.47 12.42
C VAL A 217 -8.27 -1.49 13.36
N ASN A 218 -7.66 -2.65 13.54
CA ASN A 218 -6.47 -2.80 14.38
C ASN A 218 -5.38 -3.55 13.63
N THR A 219 -4.16 -3.05 13.65
CA THR A 219 -3.00 -3.67 13.00
C THR A 219 -2.09 -4.33 14.03
N LEU A 220 -1.75 -5.59 13.80
CA LEU A 220 -0.77 -6.33 14.59
C LEU A 220 0.37 -6.77 13.68
N ASN A 221 1.59 -6.34 13.99
CA ASN A 221 2.78 -6.79 13.29
C ASN A 221 3.25 -8.12 13.88
N HIS A 222 3.70 -9.03 13.02
CA HIS A 222 4.29 -10.28 13.47
C HIS A 222 5.71 -10.02 13.99
N ILE A 223 5.89 -10.10 15.29
CA ILE A 223 7.16 -9.86 15.98
C ILE A 223 7.88 -11.15 16.42
N GLY A 224 7.24 -12.30 16.20
CA GLY A 224 7.75 -13.59 16.64
C GLY A 224 8.80 -14.18 15.71
N PRO A 225 9.43 -15.30 16.12
CA PRO A 225 10.42 -15.98 15.30
C PRO A 225 9.77 -16.66 14.08
N VAL A 226 10.49 -16.59 12.96
CA VAL A 226 10.15 -17.31 11.74
C VAL A 226 11.30 -18.24 11.36
N SER A 227 11.01 -19.53 11.20
CA SER A 227 11.99 -20.50 10.71
C SER A 227 11.80 -20.76 9.23
N TYR A 228 12.87 -20.69 8.47
CA TYR A 228 12.87 -20.94 7.03
C TYR A 228 14.02 -21.88 6.65
N TYR A 229 13.86 -22.60 5.54
CA TYR A 229 14.91 -23.41 4.99
C TYR A 229 15.82 -22.57 4.11
N ASN A 230 17.08 -22.39 4.53
CA ASN A 230 18.08 -21.70 3.72
C ASN A 230 18.70 -22.70 2.73
N ALA A 231 18.36 -22.57 1.46
CA ALA A 231 18.85 -23.43 0.40
C ALA A 231 20.37 -23.34 0.17
N VAL A 232 20.99 -22.22 0.55
CA VAL A 232 22.45 -22.02 0.42
C VAL A 232 23.22 -22.76 1.51
N SER A 233 22.77 -22.65 2.76
CA SER A 233 23.38 -23.35 3.89
C SER A 233 22.90 -24.81 4.01
N GLY A 234 21.78 -25.16 3.37
CA GLY A 234 21.13 -26.48 3.47
C GLY A 234 20.53 -26.77 4.84
N LYS A 235 20.18 -25.75 5.62
CA LYS A 235 19.68 -25.87 6.99
C LYS A 235 18.48 -24.99 7.22
N TYR A 236 17.71 -25.34 8.27
CA TYR A 236 16.74 -24.42 8.83
C TYR A 236 17.46 -23.34 9.64
N GLU A 237 17.12 -22.11 9.36
CA GLU A 237 17.58 -20.92 10.08
C GLU A 237 16.35 -20.22 10.69
N THR A 238 16.58 -19.48 11.77
CA THR A 238 15.50 -18.76 12.47
C THR A 238 15.82 -17.27 12.49
N ILE A 239 14.85 -16.48 12.15
CA ILE A 239 14.83 -15.03 12.36
C ILE A 239 14.04 -14.83 13.65
N ASP A 240 14.67 -14.30 14.69
CA ASP A 240 14.08 -14.19 16.01
C ASP A 240 12.97 -13.13 16.08
N ASP A 241 13.13 -12.05 15.34
CA ASP A 241 12.14 -10.97 15.16
C ASP A 241 12.07 -10.60 13.68
N VAL A 242 10.99 -10.99 13.02
CA VAL A 242 10.83 -10.77 11.57
C VAL A 242 10.58 -9.30 11.24
N THR A 243 9.95 -8.55 12.13
CA THR A 243 9.71 -7.11 11.95
C THR A 243 11.04 -6.33 12.01
N GLU A 244 11.85 -6.59 13.05
CA GLU A 244 13.16 -5.96 13.17
C GLU A 244 14.10 -6.36 12.02
N TYR A 245 14.08 -7.63 11.65
CA TYR A 245 14.83 -8.12 10.49
C TYR A 245 14.46 -7.41 9.18
N GLY A 246 13.16 -7.17 8.97
CA GLY A 246 12.67 -6.41 7.81
C GLY A 246 13.07 -4.94 7.87
N ARG A 247 12.97 -4.33 9.06
CA ARG A 247 13.36 -2.95 9.30
C ARG A 247 14.85 -2.70 9.02
N GLU A 248 15.73 -3.60 9.48
CA GLU A 248 17.17 -3.50 9.26
C GLU A 248 17.57 -3.67 7.79
N ARG A 249 16.76 -4.38 7.01
CA ARG A 249 17.06 -4.69 5.61
C ARG A 249 16.50 -3.72 4.59
N GLY A 250 15.71 -2.77 4.91
CA GLY A 250 15.19 -1.68 4.09
C GLY A 250 15.57 -1.65 2.60
N PHE A 251 15.35 -0.63 1.88
CA PHE A 251 15.89 -0.50 0.53
C PHE A 251 17.43 -0.55 0.57
N THR A 252 17.99 -1.42 -0.26
CA THR A 252 19.40 -1.39 -0.58
C THR A 252 19.64 -0.55 -1.84
N ALA A 253 20.91 -0.15 -2.06
CA ALA A 253 21.26 0.51 -3.32
C ALA A 253 20.93 -0.37 -4.55
N ASP A 254 20.97 -1.69 -4.42
CA ASP A 254 20.62 -2.62 -5.51
C ASP A 254 19.12 -2.67 -5.76
N MET A 255 18.30 -2.65 -4.72
CA MET A 255 16.83 -2.55 -4.85
C MET A 255 16.43 -1.21 -5.49
N LEU A 256 17.06 -0.11 -5.05
CA LEU A 256 16.83 1.21 -5.66
C LEU A 256 17.27 1.24 -7.13
N ASN A 257 18.32 0.52 -7.52
CA ASN A 257 18.73 0.40 -8.92
C ASN A 257 17.64 -0.28 -9.77
N THR A 258 16.96 -1.28 -9.23
CA THR A 258 15.88 -2.01 -9.92
C THR A 258 14.64 -1.11 -10.09
N VAL A 259 14.23 -0.44 -9.02
CA VAL A 259 13.06 0.48 -9.03
C VAL A 259 13.37 1.76 -9.80
N ALA A 260 14.59 2.29 -9.67
CA ALA A 260 14.98 3.57 -10.28
C ALA A 260 15.04 3.52 -11.81
N GLY A 261 15.21 2.36 -12.42
CA GLY A 261 15.19 2.24 -13.89
C GLY A 261 13.88 2.77 -14.48
N SER A 262 12.75 2.30 -13.97
CA SER A 262 11.41 2.74 -14.39
C SER A 262 11.13 4.18 -13.97
N PHE A 263 11.51 4.55 -12.74
CA PHE A 263 11.32 5.89 -12.20
C PHE A 263 12.15 6.94 -12.95
N VAL A 264 13.44 6.67 -13.21
CA VAL A 264 14.33 7.59 -13.95
C VAL A 264 13.85 7.75 -15.39
N GLY A 265 13.36 6.69 -16.04
CA GLY A 265 12.75 6.77 -17.37
C GLY A 265 11.56 7.74 -17.40
N SER A 266 10.62 7.57 -16.49
CA SER A 266 9.44 8.45 -16.35
C SER A 266 9.85 9.88 -16.00
N PHE A 267 10.79 10.05 -15.08
CA PHE A 267 11.33 11.34 -14.66
C PHE A 267 12.06 12.08 -15.82
N LEU A 268 12.94 11.37 -16.56
CA LEU A 268 13.63 11.94 -17.71
C LEU A 268 12.65 12.36 -18.81
N ASN A 269 11.63 11.55 -19.07
CA ASN A 269 10.58 11.87 -20.04
C ASN A 269 9.79 13.13 -19.64
N LYS A 270 9.55 13.33 -18.34
CA LYS A 270 8.81 14.51 -17.83
C LYS A 270 9.64 15.80 -17.93
N PHE A 271 10.94 15.75 -17.63
CA PHE A 271 11.80 16.94 -17.51
C PHE A 271 12.80 17.14 -18.67
N VAL A 272 13.07 16.10 -19.43
CA VAL A 272 13.97 16.11 -20.61
C VAL A 272 13.25 15.47 -21.78
N PRO A 273 12.32 16.15 -22.45
CA PRO A 273 11.56 15.58 -23.54
C PRO A 273 12.48 15.07 -24.67
N VAL A 274 12.23 13.84 -25.11
CA VAL A 274 13.09 13.04 -26.04
C VAL A 274 12.85 13.44 -27.50
N GLU A 275 12.72 14.72 -27.83
CA GLU A 275 12.39 15.13 -29.21
C GLU A 275 13.60 15.51 -30.08
N ASN A 276 14.81 15.44 -29.52
CA ASN A 276 16.01 15.76 -30.30
C ASN A 276 17.20 14.87 -29.95
N SER A 277 18.17 14.84 -30.88
CA SER A 277 19.38 14.03 -30.76
C SER A 277 20.25 14.32 -29.54
N VAL A 278 20.20 15.53 -29.00
CA VAL A 278 20.97 15.95 -27.80
C VAL A 278 20.35 15.36 -26.56
N SER A 279 19.02 15.43 -26.42
CA SER A 279 18.30 14.84 -25.28
C SER A 279 18.47 13.32 -25.26
N THR A 280 18.35 12.65 -26.40
CA THR A 280 18.57 11.20 -26.53
C THR A 280 19.98 10.82 -26.13
N TRP A 281 20.99 11.61 -26.52
CA TRP A 281 22.39 11.37 -26.15
C TRP A 281 22.63 11.56 -24.65
N ILE A 282 22.06 12.62 -24.04
CA ILE A 282 22.16 12.87 -22.59
C ILE A 282 21.51 11.72 -21.81
N ASN A 283 20.27 11.35 -22.15
CA ASN A 283 19.53 10.29 -21.49
C ASN A 283 20.25 8.94 -21.61
N GLY A 284 20.78 8.60 -22.80
CA GLY A 284 21.55 7.38 -22.99
C GLY A 284 22.81 7.33 -22.11
N ARG A 285 23.48 8.46 -21.89
CA ARG A 285 24.64 8.53 -20.99
C ARG A 285 24.26 8.37 -19.53
N ILE A 286 23.16 8.97 -19.08
CA ILE A 286 22.65 8.80 -17.72
C ILE A 286 22.26 7.36 -17.46
N ILE A 287 21.46 6.76 -18.35
CA ILE A 287 21.02 5.37 -18.24
C ILE A 287 22.21 4.40 -18.22
N ALA A 288 23.20 4.59 -19.11
CA ALA A 288 24.40 3.74 -19.15
C ALA A 288 25.26 3.78 -17.87
N ASN A 289 25.09 4.81 -17.04
CA ASN A 289 25.85 4.98 -15.79
C ASN A 289 24.94 4.99 -14.55
N LEU A 290 23.68 4.59 -14.70
CA LEU A 290 22.65 4.74 -13.69
C LEU A 290 23.02 4.09 -12.36
N GLN A 291 23.56 2.87 -12.39
CA GLN A 291 23.97 2.16 -11.18
C GLN A 291 25.02 2.93 -10.37
N SER A 292 26.05 3.47 -11.06
CA SER A 292 27.08 4.28 -10.39
C SER A 292 26.53 5.58 -9.83
N ILE A 293 25.63 6.21 -10.56
CA ILE A 293 24.96 7.44 -10.14
C ILE A 293 24.11 7.19 -8.90
N ILE A 294 23.32 6.12 -8.88
CA ILE A 294 22.48 5.78 -7.74
C ILE A 294 23.35 5.41 -6.54
N THR A 295 24.35 4.52 -6.73
CA THR A 295 25.23 4.09 -5.64
C THR A 295 25.95 5.25 -4.95
N GLU A 296 26.41 6.26 -5.72
CA GLU A 296 27.01 7.46 -5.13
C GLU A 296 25.93 8.41 -4.57
N GLY A 297 24.80 8.57 -5.26
CA GLY A 297 23.71 9.45 -4.89
C GLY A 297 23.05 9.09 -3.57
N VAL A 298 22.79 7.81 -3.30
CA VAL A 298 22.17 7.37 -2.04
C VAL A 298 23.08 7.58 -0.83
N ASN A 299 24.39 7.72 -1.05
CA ASN A 299 25.39 7.99 -0.02
C ASN A 299 25.61 9.50 0.24
N ILE A 300 24.82 10.38 -0.36
CA ILE A 300 24.88 11.82 -0.07
C ILE A 300 24.58 12.03 1.43
N PRO A 301 25.46 12.74 2.18
CA PRO A 301 25.26 12.95 3.60
C PRO A 301 24.08 13.87 3.89
N VAL A 302 23.14 13.39 4.70
CA VAL A 302 22.05 14.20 5.27
C VAL A 302 22.50 14.83 6.58
N THR A 303 23.20 14.07 7.41
CA THR A 303 23.92 14.51 8.62
C THR A 303 25.31 13.88 8.62
N ASP A 304 26.09 14.11 9.66
CA ASP A 304 27.44 13.50 9.81
C ASP A 304 27.38 11.96 9.88
N THR A 305 26.23 11.38 10.25
CA THR A 305 26.07 9.94 10.47
C THR A 305 24.95 9.30 9.65
N LYS A 306 24.19 10.09 8.90
CA LYS A 306 23.03 9.62 8.12
C LYS A 306 23.13 10.06 6.66
N THR A 307 22.71 9.19 5.76
CA THR A 307 22.74 9.39 4.31
C THR A 307 21.35 9.63 3.75
N LEU A 308 21.28 9.96 2.46
CA LEU A 308 20.02 10.05 1.73
C LEU A 308 19.28 8.71 1.72
N LEU A 309 20.01 7.58 1.63
CA LEU A 309 19.41 6.25 1.71
C LEU A 309 18.71 6.01 3.06
N ASP A 310 19.36 6.42 4.16
CA ASP A 310 18.74 6.31 5.48
C ASP A 310 17.42 7.10 5.53
N ALA A 311 17.39 8.32 4.97
CA ALA A 311 16.18 9.15 4.97
C ALA A 311 15.06 8.56 4.10
N VAL A 312 15.41 8.07 2.90
CA VAL A 312 14.46 7.38 2.01
C VAL A 312 13.90 6.14 2.69
N ASN A 313 14.77 5.32 3.30
CA ASN A 313 14.33 4.13 4.03
C ASN A 313 13.40 4.47 5.19
N TYR A 314 13.70 5.51 5.95
CA TYR A 314 12.84 5.92 7.05
C TYR A 314 11.45 6.30 6.56
N ILE A 315 11.35 7.19 5.58
CA ILE A 315 10.07 7.67 5.02
C ILE A 315 9.26 6.49 4.45
N TYR A 316 9.91 5.63 3.67
CA TYR A 316 9.25 4.48 3.08
C TYR A 316 8.78 3.46 4.13
N GLN A 317 9.59 3.19 5.16
CA GLN A 317 9.20 2.30 6.25
C GLN A 317 8.07 2.89 7.11
N SER A 318 8.05 4.21 7.30
CA SER A 318 6.94 4.88 7.97
C SER A 318 5.63 4.66 7.20
N HIS A 319 5.66 4.84 5.88
CA HIS A 319 4.51 4.57 5.02
C HIS A 319 4.09 3.10 5.07
N LEU A 320 5.03 2.15 4.92
CA LEU A 320 4.70 0.72 5.03
C LEU A 320 4.09 0.34 6.38
N GLY A 321 4.50 1.04 7.44
CA GLY A 321 4.07 0.78 8.81
C GLY A 321 2.80 1.51 9.24
N GLY A 322 2.26 2.42 8.43
CA GLY A 322 1.18 3.33 8.83
C GLY A 322 1.61 4.27 9.96
N GLU A 323 2.82 4.80 9.86
CA GLU A 323 3.45 5.74 10.80
C GLU A 323 3.89 7.02 10.06
N ASP A 324 3.20 7.38 9.00
CA ASP A 324 3.49 8.48 8.08
C ASP A 324 2.69 9.75 8.39
N ASP A 325 2.60 10.08 9.66
CA ASP A 325 1.91 11.25 10.21
C ASP A 325 2.74 12.57 10.17
N GLY A 326 3.88 12.56 9.48
CA GLY A 326 4.78 13.73 9.36
C GLY A 326 5.63 14.01 10.59
N ASN A 327 5.58 13.18 11.63
CA ASN A 327 6.39 13.31 12.84
C ASN A 327 7.80 12.75 12.63
N TYR A 328 8.60 13.45 11.83
CA TYR A 328 9.95 13.01 11.51
C TYR A 328 10.97 13.27 12.64
N PRO A 329 11.92 12.35 12.86
CA PRO A 329 13.13 12.65 13.62
C PRO A 329 13.90 13.85 13.02
N ASP A 330 14.61 14.59 13.86
CA ASP A 330 15.36 15.80 13.45
C ASP A 330 16.27 15.57 12.23
N TRP A 331 16.89 14.40 12.14
CA TRP A 331 17.79 14.07 11.04
C TRP A 331 17.06 13.81 9.71
N VAL A 332 15.83 13.27 9.73
CA VAL A 332 14.97 13.13 8.54
C VAL A 332 14.50 14.50 8.10
N GLN A 333 14.04 15.32 9.05
CA GLN A 333 13.66 16.72 8.77
C GLN A 333 14.83 17.52 8.18
N ALA A 334 16.06 17.28 8.64
CA ALA A 334 17.25 17.89 8.05
C ALA A 334 17.46 17.46 6.59
N GLY A 335 17.19 16.17 6.27
CA GLY A 335 17.20 15.64 4.91
C GLY A 335 16.18 16.31 4.00
N LEU A 336 14.94 16.37 4.46
CA LEU A 336 13.85 17.05 3.74
C LEU A 336 14.18 18.55 3.48
N ASN A 337 14.77 19.23 4.47
CA ASN A 337 15.21 20.61 4.31
C ASN A 337 16.32 20.76 3.26
N LYS A 338 17.27 19.82 3.19
CA LYS A 338 18.31 19.78 2.15
C LYS A 338 17.73 19.47 0.77
N ILE A 339 16.72 18.61 0.68
CA ILE A 339 15.97 18.41 -0.57
C ILE A 339 15.29 19.75 -0.95
N LYS A 340 14.53 20.33 -0.03
CA LYS A 340 13.78 21.56 -0.28
C LYS A 340 14.67 22.75 -0.68
N SER A 341 15.85 22.89 -0.10
CA SER A 341 16.83 23.93 -0.46
C SER A 341 17.51 23.72 -1.81
N GLY A 342 17.44 22.52 -2.37
CA GLY A 342 18.13 22.13 -3.60
C GLY A 342 19.56 21.61 -3.40
N GLU A 343 20.04 21.52 -2.18
CA GLU A 343 21.38 21.01 -1.87
C GLU A 343 21.57 19.58 -2.35
N ILE A 344 20.60 18.68 -2.10
CA ILE A 344 20.65 17.28 -2.57
C ILE A 344 20.66 17.23 -4.10
N LEU A 345 19.80 18.02 -4.76
CA LEU A 345 19.76 18.05 -6.22
C LEU A 345 21.08 18.56 -6.83
N ASP A 346 21.73 19.54 -6.24
CA ASP A 346 23.02 20.04 -6.71
C ASP A 346 24.12 18.98 -6.60
N GLN A 347 24.14 18.21 -5.51
CA GLN A 347 25.04 17.07 -5.33
C GLN A 347 24.75 15.95 -6.34
N LEU A 348 23.47 15.57 -6.54
CA LEU A 348 23.07 14.59 -7.55
C LEU A 348 23.48 15.01 -8.96
N LEU A 349 23.26 16.25 -9.33
CA LEU A 349 23.69 16.78 -10.63
C LEU A 349 25.22 16.76 -10.80
N SER A 350 25.99 16.96 -9.72
CA SER A 350 27.43 16.81 -9.74
C SER A 350 27.84 15.35 -9.99
N ILE A 351 27.19 14.41 -9.32
CA ILE A 351 27.41 12.96 -9.50
C ILE A 351 27.04 12.53 -10.93
N ILE A 352 25.90 12.98 -11.44
CA ILE A 352 25.46 12.72 -12.82
C ILE A 352 26.51 13.25 -13.81
N LYS A 353 26.97 14.48 -13.63
CA LYS A 353 28.01 15.06 -14.49
C LYS A 353 29.28 14.23 -14.49
N LYS A 354 29.75 13.83 -13.31
CA LYS A 354 30.95 13.01 -13.14
C LYS A 354 30.86 11.67 -13.89
N HIS A 355 29.79 10.93 -13.65
CA HIS A 355 29.64 9.57 -14.20
C HIS A 355 29.20 9.55 -15.66
N ALA A 356 28.24 10.39 -16.07
CA ALA A 356 27.73 10.39 -17.42
C ALA A 356 28.65 11.11 -18.42
N PHE A 357 29.44 12.09 -18.00
CA PHE A 357 30.18 12.98 -18.90
C PHE A 357 31.69 13.02 -18.65
N GLY A 358 32.20 12.45 -17.55
CA GLY A 358 33.63 12.38 -17.25
C GLY A 358 34.32 13.74 -17.36
N ASP A 359 35.42 13.83 -18.11
CA ASP A 359 36.21 15.06 -18.28
C ASP A 359 35.43 16.22 -18.93
N ALA A 360 34.38 15.91 -19.71
CA ALA A 360 33.51 16.91 -20.33
C ALA A 360 32.55 17.57 -19.30
N ALA A 361 32.46 17.05 -18.07
CA ALA A 361 31.55 17.53 -17.04
C ALA A 361 31.72 19.03 -16.73
N SER A 362 32.99 19.52 -16.77
CA SER A 362 33.33 20.93 -16.52
C SER A 362 32.74 21.89 -17.58
N SER A 363 32.53 21.41 -18.79
CA SER A 363 31.96 22.17 -19.90
C SER A 363 30.44 22.27 -19.86
N ILE A 364 29.77 21.46 -19.05
CA ILE A 364 28.30 21.40 -18.95
C ILE A 364 27.86 22.33 -17.80
N LYS A 365 27.25 23.45 -18.20
CA LYS A 365 26.74 24.45 -17.25
C LYS A 365 25.21 24.41 -17.18
N PHE A 366 24.68 24.35 -15.94
CA PHE A 366 23.24 24.43 -15.64
C PHE A 366 22.89 25.74 -14.89
N ASP A 367 23.37 26.88 -15.43
CA ASP A 367 23.33 28.19 -14.74
C ASP A 367 22.52 29.25 -15.46
N ASN A 368 21.93 28.95 -16.61
CA ASN A 368 21.02 29.92 -17.25
C ASN A 368 19.62 29.91 -16.59
N ILE A 369 18.81 30.95 -16.91
CA ILE A 369 17.47 31.10 -16.32
C ILE A 369 16.58 29.85 -16.56
N PHE A 370 16.66 29.24 -17.73
CA PHE A 370 15.87 28.06 -18.08
C PHE A 370 16.27 26.87 -17.22
N THR A 371 17.56 26.56 -17.11
CA THR A 371 18.05 25.46 -16.27
C THR A 371 17.79 25.69 -14.79
N LYS A 372 17.79 26.94 -14.31
CA LYS A 372 17.39 27.26 -12.93
C LYS A 372 15.91 26.95 -12.66
N ALA A 373 15.02 27.30 -13.60
CA ALA A 373 13.60 27.01 -13.49
C ALA A 373 13.32 25.49 -13.52
N VAL A 374 14.00 24.76 -14.42
CA VAL A 374 13.91 23.29 -14.49
C VAL A 374 14.42 22.65 -13.21
N LYS A 375 15.58 23.09 -12.68
CA LYS A 375 16.10 22.61 -11.38
C LYS A 375 15.11 22.86 -10.24
N ALA A 376 14.50 24.04 -10.18
CA ALA A 376 13.51 24.35 -9.16
C ALA A 376 12.27 23.43 -9.26
N GLY A 377 11.81 23.17 -10.49
CA GLY A 377 10.69 22.23 -10.73
C GLY A 377 11.02 20.79 -10.34
N ILE A 378 12.22 20.31 -10.67
CA ILE A 378 12.71 18.98 -10.28
C ILE A 378 12.79 18.88 -8.76
N ASN A 379 13.36 19.89 -8.11
CA ASN A 379 13.53 19.92 -6.68
C ASN A 379 12.19 19.92 -5.95
N ASP A 380 11.24 20.72 -6.38
CA ASP A 380 9.88 20.76 -5.85
C ASP A 380 9.19 19.39 -6.01
N TYR A 381 9.38 18.74 -7.15
CA TYR A 381 8.82 17.42 -7.43
C TYR A 381 9.39 16.33 -6.51
N ILE A 382 10.71 16.26 -6.34
CA ILE A 382 11.38 15.31 -5.44
C ILE A 382 10.94 15.55 -3.98
N TYR A 383 10.86 16.83 -3.58
CA TYR A 383 10.39 17.19 -2.24
C TYR A 383 8.96 16.73 -2.00
N LYS A 384 8.06 16.99 -2.96
CA LYS A 384 6.65 16.56 -2.87
C LYS A 384 6.48 15.03 -2.77
N ILE A 385 7.29 14.26 -3.49
CA ILE A 385 7.28 12.81 -3.36
C ILE A 385 7.63 12.38 -1.94
N ALA A 386 8.77 12.87 -1.43
CA ALA A 386 9.23 12.50 -0.10
C ALA A 386 8.28 12.98 1.01
N ASP A 387 7.76 14.20 0.89
CA ASP A 387 6.85 14.79 1.85
C ASP A 387 5.49 14.07 1.85
N SER A 388 4.95 13.77 0.67
CA SER A 388 3.63 13.14 0.56
C SER A 388 3.58 11.70 1.05
N MET A 389 4.67 10.95 0.87
CA MET A 389 4.76 9.54 1.29
C MET A 389 4.97 9.40 2.81
N GLY A 390 5.57 10.38 3.45
CA GLY A 390 5.83 10.32 4.89
C GLY A 390 4.98 11.29 5.72
N ASN A 391 4.02 11.94 5.10
CA ASN A 391 3.09 12.87 5.73
C ASN A 391 1.72 12.72 5.07
N ASP A 392 1.11 11.58 5.33
CA ASP A 392 -0.26 11.35 4.90
C ASP A 392 -1.21 12.32 5.59
N THR A 393 -2.14 12.87 4.83
CA THR A 393 -3.10 13.87 5.30
C THR A 393 -4.54 13.47 5.05
N ASN A 394 -4.78 12.32 4.40
CA ASN A 394 -6.12 11.90 4.07
C ASN A 394 -6.78 11.10 5.22
N PHE A 395 -5.99 10.38 6.02
CA PHE A 395 -6.39 9.73 7.27
C PHE A 395 -5.16 9.63 8.19
N THR A 396 -5.33 9.63 9.51
CA THR A 396 -4.19 9.77 10.43
C THR A 396 -4.02 8.63 11.44
N ASP A 397 -4.98 7.73 11.53
CA ASP A 397 -4.97 6.62 12.49
C ASP A 397 -4.94 5.27 11.75
N ASP A 398 -3.92 5.05 10.90
CA ASP A 398 -3.86 3.89 10.00
C ASP A 398 -3.79 2.55 10.71
N ASN A 399 -3.21 2.50 11.88
CA ASN A 399 -3.00 1.26 12.62
C ASN A 399 -4.10 0.93 13.61
N ASP A 400 -4.76 1.93 14.20
CA ASP A 400 -5.81 1.77 15.21
C ASP A 400 -6.97 2.74 14.92
N ALA A 401 -7.72 2.47 13.86
CA ALA A 401 -8.79 3.35 13.40
C ALA A 401 -10.16 2.95 13.95
N LEU A 402 -10.98 3.95 14.25
CA LEU A 402 -12.41 3.79 14.51
C LEU A 402 -13.20 4.60 13.48
N ILE A 403 -13.81 3.91 12.54
CA ILE A 403 -14.49 4.47 11.38
C ILE A 403 -16.00 4.32 11.55
N VAL A 404 -16.73 5.42 11.49
CA VAL A 404 -18.20 5.40 11.42
C VAL A 404 -18.62 5.39 9.96
N LEU A 405 -19.07 4.25 9.46
CA LEU A 405 -19.42 4.05 8.06
C LEU A 405 -20.77 4.72 7.72
N GLU A 406 -21.72 4.70 8.63
CA GLU A 406 -23.01 5.33 8.43
C GLU A 406 -23.47 5.99 9.73
N GLY A 407 -24.00 7.21 9.64
CA GLY A 407 -24.48 7.97 10.79
C GLY A 407 -23.45 8.96 11.35
N LYS A 408 -23.76 9.52 12.51
CA LYS A 408 -22.87 10.42 13.26
C LYS A 408 -22.86 9.97 14.72
N LEU A 409 -21.72 9.55 15.18
CA LEU A 409 -21.49 9.16 16.57
C LEU A 409 -20.42 10.05 17.21
N ASP A 410 -20.56 10.30 18.49
CA ASP A 410 -19.57 11.04 19.28
C ASP A 410 -18.50 10.05 19.75
N ILE A 411 -17.33 10.10 19.14
CA ILE A 411 -16.18 9.26 19.49
C ILE A 411 -15.34 10.04 20.49
N ARG A 412 -15.10 9.43 21.65
CA ARG A 412 -14.27 10.03 22.72
C ARG A 412 -13.21 9.04 23.18
N PRO A 413 -11.97 9.50 23.47
CA PRO A 413 -11.01 8.66 24.16
C PRO A 413 -11.48 8.42 25.60
N VAL A 414 -11.43 7.17 26.03
CA VAL A 414 -11.63 6.79 27.43
C VAL A 414 -10.37 6.13 27.96
N ILE A 415 -10.10 6.31 29.24
CA ILE A 415 -8.97 5.65 29.89
C ILE A 415 -9.47 4.37 30.55
N ILE A 416 -8.90 3.26 30.13
CA ILE A 416 -9.18 1.95 30.70
C ILE A 416 -7.99 1.54 31.55
N THR A 417 -8.23 1.14 32.77
CA THR A 417 -7.19 0.62 33.65
C THR A 417 -7.23 -0.90 33.62
N THR A 418 -6.28 -1.52 32.93
CA THR A 418 -6.04 -2.96 32.98
C THR A 418 -4.90 -3.22 33.96
N GLY A 419 -5.22 -3.61 35.19
CA GLY A 419 -4.20 -3.75 36.23
C GLY A 419 -3.66 -2.39 36.69
N THR A 420 -2.33 -2.15 36.57
CA THR A 420 -1.68 -0.92 37.04
C THR A 420 -1.40 0.10 35.93
N VAL A 421 -1.66 -0.21 34.69
CA VAL A 421 -1.34 0.66 33.55
C VAL A 421 -2.62 1.19 32.92
N PRO A 422 -2.85 2.51 32.91
CA PRO A 422 -3.95 3.10 32.17
C PRO A 422 -3.65 3.07 30.66
N VAL A 423 -4.63 2.67 29.86
CA VAL A 423 -4.56 2.65 28.39
C VAL A 423 -5.69 3.51 27.85
N SER A 424 -5.37 4.42 26.94
CA SER A 424 -6.37 5.18 26.18
C SER A 424 -6.98 4.29 25.10
N ALA A 425 -8.29 4.26 24.99
CA ALA A 425 -9.00 3.55 23.95
C ALA A 425 -10.14 4.42 23.41
N PRO A 426 -10.44 4.36 22.10
CA PRO A 426 -11.59 5.03 21.54
C PRO A 426 -12.88 4.39 22.05
N ALA A 427 -13.85 5.22 22.37
CA ALA A 427 -15.16 4.77 22.80
C ALA A 427 -16.27 5.64 22.24
N ILE A 428 -17.43 5.03 22.08
CA ILE A 428 -18.67 5.74 21.77
C ILE A 428 -19.52 5.78 23.02
N VAL A 429 -19.87 6.98 23.46
CA VAL A 429 -20.72 7.20 24.65
C VAL A 429 -22.08 7.69 24.21
N GLU A 430 -23.13 6.90 24.42
CA GLU A 430 -24.47 7.26 24.01
C GLU A 430 -25.51 6.73 25.01
N ASN A 431 -26.43 7.59 25.41
CA ASN A 431 -27.52 7.24 26.36
C ASN A 431 -27.03 6.56 27.66
N GLY A 432 -25.84 6.94 28.14
CA GLY A 432 -25.23 6.36 29.34
C GLY A 432 -24.59 4.98 29.13
N VAL A 433 -24.48 4.52 27.89
CA VAL A 433 -23.76 3.30 27.51
C VAL A 433 -22.43 3.71 26.87
N CYS A 434 -21.35 3.16 27.38
CA CYS A 434 -20.00 3.36 26.84
C CYS A 434 -19.58 2.09 26.09
N THR A 435 -19.45 2.17 24.76
CA THR A 435 -18.94 1.08 23.92
C THR A 435 -17.48 1.34 23.64
N VAL A 436 -16.60 0.55 24.21
CA VAL A 436 -15.14 0.66 24.06
C VAL A 436 -14.67 -0.23 22.93
N PHE A 437 -13.75 0.27 22.12
CA PHE A 437 -13.08 -0.48 21.06
C PHE A 437 -11.62 -0.76 21.45
N PRO A 438 -11.17 -2.02 21.37
CA PRO A 438 -9.80 -2.34 21.73
C PRO A 438 -8.79 -1.72 20.74
N THR A 439 -7.64 -1.31 21.25
CA THR A 439 -6.50 -0.92 20.44
C THR A 439 -5.58 -2.12 20.17
N SER A 440 -4.69 -2.01 19.18
CA SER A 440 -3.70 -3.04 18.88
C SER A 440 -2.77 -3.33 20.07
N SER A 441 -2.46 -2.31 20.86
CA SER A 441 -1.69 -2.45 22.11
C SER A 441 -2.41 -3.32 23.15
N MET A 442 -3.74 -3.15 23.30
CA MET A 442 -4.55 -4.00 24.18
C MET A 442 -4.62 -5.44 23.69
N MET A 443 -4.76 -5.64 22.37
CA MET A 443 -4.83 -6.97 21.77
C MET A 443 -3.51 -7.73 21.96
N ARG A 444 -2.36 -7.10 21.82
CA ARG A 444 -1.03 -7.71 22.08
C ARG A 444 -0.89 -8.17 23.55
N THR A 445 -1.37 -7.39 24.49
CA THR A 445 -1.33 -7.75 25.91
C THR A 445 -2.17 -9.00 26.19
N ILE A 446 -3.32 -9.13 25.55
CA ILE A 446 -4.19 -10.32 25.64
C ILE A 446 -3.51 -11.55 25.03
N GLY A 447 -2.93 -11.41 23.83
CA GLY A 447 -2.24 -12.50 23.13
C GLY A 447 -1.06 -13.08 23.90
N ALA A 448 -0.23 -12.23 24.50
CA ALA A 448 0.96 -12.63 25.27
C ALA A 448 0.63 -13.40 26.55
N SER A 449 -0.54 -13.20 27.16
CA SER A 449 -0.91 -13.83 28.41
C SER A 449 -1.59 -15.21 28.25
N GLY A 450 -2.08 -15.54 27.08
CA GLY A 450 -2.88 -16.76 26.81
C GLY A 450 -4.14 -16.88 27.67
N LYS A 451 -4.53 -15.82 28.39
CA LYS A 451 -5.70 -15.78 29.26
C LYS A 451 -6.76 -14.89 28.65
N THR A 452 -8.00 -15.32 28.71
CA THR A 452 -9.13 -14.42 28.49
C THR A 452 -9.08 -13.35 29.55
N VAL A 453 -8.70 -12.12 29.17
CA VAL A 453 -8.75 -10.97 30.08
C VAL A 453 -10.20 -10.52 30.11
N ILE A 454 -10.88 -10.80 31.22
CA ILE A 454 -12.11 -10.06 31.55
C ILE A 454 -11.62 -8.67 31.93
N ILE A 455 -11.87 -7.70 31.05
CA ILE A 455 -11.60 -6.29 31.35
C ILE A 455 -12.65 -5.85 32.36
N ASP A 456 -12.28 -5.88 33.63
CA ASP A 456 -13.03 -5.17 34.67
C ASP A 456 -12.65 -3.69 34.50
N ALA A 457 -13.36 -3.01 33.61
CA ALA A 457 -13.04 -1.66 33.21
C ALA A 457 -13.76 -0.67 34.12
N SER A 458 -13.03 0.01 34.98
CA SER A 458 -13.48 1.31 35.49
C SER A 458 -13.24 2.35 34.38
N VAL A 459 -14.29 2.80 33.74
CA VAL A 459 -14.24 3.88 32.74
C VAL A 459 -14.21 5.20 33.48
N THR A 460 -13.10 5.94 33.38
CA THR A 460 -13.00 7.32 33.89
C THR A 460 -13.03 8.29 32.72
N GLY A 461 -13.92 9.27 32.75
CA GLY A 461 -14.03 10.32 31.74
C GLY A 461 -15.28 10.26 30.85
N ALA A 462 -16.30 9.55 31.28
CA ALA A 462 -17.57 9.42 30.57
C ALA A 462 -18.65 10.40 31.05
N ASP A 463 -18.28 11.61 31.53
CA ASP A 463 -19.22 12.68 31.89
C ASP A 463 -19.47 13.67 30.75
#